data_151ab603e2ff22df739cdd461f7a5803
#
_entry.id   151ab603e2ff22df739cdd461f7a5803
#
_cell.length_a   1.000
_cell.length_b   1.000
_cell.length_c   1.000
_cell.angle_alpha   90.00
_cell.angle_beta   90.00
_cell.angle_gamma   90.00
#
_symmetry.space_group_name_H-M   'P 1'
#
loop_
_entity.id
_entity.type
_entity.pdbx_description
1 polymer ?
#
loop_
_entity_poly.entity_id
_entity_poly.type
_entity_poly.pdbx_seq_one_letter_code
_entity_poly.pdbx_strand_id
1 'polypeptide(L)'
;VVIGAMRYINTRHRYIIAEDMIRIMKRGALVIDLRINQGGCFETTCCLCPSDPAVFEQYGVLHYCRQNISNRVARTTSMALSNIFVPMLFLLGDAGAVQGMIKSDPGFKNGVYMYCGKPVNSYVSNRFGLSSNNIDLYLSAF
;
A
#
# COMPACT_ATOMS: atom_id res chain seq x y z
N VAL A 1 14.43 -17.36 -0.47
CA VAL A 1 13.98 -15.95 -0.49
C VAL A 1 12.67 -15.84 0.24
N VAL A 2 12.54 -14.84 1.12
CA VAL A 2 11.29 -14.52 1.82
C VAL A 2 10.93 -13.07 1.51
N ILE A 3 9.69 -12.82 1.10
CA ILE A 3 9.21 -11.48 0.74
C ILE A 3 8.08 -11.09 1.69
N GLY A 4 8.30 -10.03 2.47
CA GLY A 4 7.33 -9.44 3.38
C GLY A 4 6.51 -8.37 2.67
N ALA A 5 5.22 -8.64 2.40
CA ALA A 5 4.28 -7.70 1.77
C ALA A 5 2.97 -7.55 2.55
N MET A 6 2.88 -8.14 3.74
CA MET A 6 1.65 -8.20 4.51
C MET A 6 1.32 -6.87 5.18
N ARG A 7 0.06 -6.45 5.10
CA ARG A 7 -0.46 -5.33 5.87
C ARG A 7 -0.84 -5.81 7.27
N TYR A 8 -0.19 -5.23 8.26
CA TYR A 8 -0.49 -5.54 9.64
C TYR A 8 -1.65 -4.67 10.16
N ILE A 9 -2.69 -5.29 10.71
CA ILE A 9 -3.87 -4.57 11.21
C ILE A 9 -3.94 -4.64 12.75
N ASN A 10 -3.11 -5.50 13.39
CA ASN A 10 -3.20 -5.75 14.82
C ASN A 10 -2.07 -5.04 15.59
N THR A 11 -2.44 -4.33 16.65
CA THR A 11 -1.53 -3.51 17.48
C THR A 11 -0.70 -4.32 18.49
N ARG A 12 -0.94 -5.63 18.64
CA ARG A 12 -0.27 -6.45 19.68
C ARG A 12 1.13 -6.93 19.28
N HIS A 13 1.37 -7.18 18.01
CA HIS A 13 2.69 -7.59 17.51
C HIS A 13 3.12 -6.65 16.40
N ARG A 14 4.28 -6.07 16.54
CA ARG A 14 4.83 -5.09 15.60
C ARG A 14 5.36 -5.74 14.32
N TYR A 15 5.82 -6.99 14.41
CA TYR A 15 6.42 -7.75 13.32
C TYR A 15 5.74 -9.10 13.17
N ILE A 16 5.81 -9.67 11.96
CA ILE A 16 5.27 -10.99 11.63
C ILE A 16 6.36 -12.05 11.78
N ILE A 17 7.58 -11.69 11.36
CA ILE A 17 8.78 -12.52 11.44
C ILE A 17 9.67 -11.94 12.54
N ALA A 18 9.84 -12.68 13.61
CA ALA A 18 10.69 -12.32 14.73
C ALA A 18 12.17 -12.59 14.43
N GLU A 19 13.04 -11.99 15.19
CA GLU A 19 14.50 -12.10 15.02
C GLU A 19 15.00 -13.55 15.15
N ASP A 20 14.43 -14.32 16.09
CA ASP A 20 14.79 -15.73 16.28
C ASP A 20 14.50 -16.60 15.04
N MET A 21 13.42 -16.29 14.32
CA MET A 21 13.11 -16.95 13.05
C MET A 21 14.14 -16.63 11.97
N ILE A 22 14.68 -15.42 11.95
CA ILE A 22 15.76 -15.05 11.01
C ILE A 22 17.07 -15.76 11.36
N ARG A 23 17.38 -15.89 12.65
CA ARG A 23 18.62 -16.56 13.13
C ARG A 23 18.73 -18.02 12.68
N ILE A 24 17.60 -18.72 12.53
CA ILE A 24 17.57 -20.12 12.09
C ILE A 24 17.50 -20.29 10.56
N MET A 25 17.41 -19.20 9.81
CA MET A 25 17.41 -19.25 8.35
C MET A 25 18.76 -19.71 7.80
N LYS A 26 18.72 -20.33 6.63
CA LYS A 26 19.94 -20.75 5.92
C LYS A 26 20.82 -19.54 5.59
N ARG A 27 22.13 -19.64 5.85
CA ARG A 27 23.10 -18.62 5.45
C ARG A 27 23.01 -18.33 3.95
N GLY A 28 23.08 -17.05 3.59
CA GLY A 28 22.88 -16.56 2.22
C GLY A 28 21.42 -16.54 1.79
N ALA A 29 20.46 -16.82 2.68
CA ALA A 29 19.04 -16.55 2.40
C ALA A 29 18.80 -15.04 2.21
N LEU A 30 17.80 -14.68 1.43
CA LEU A 30 17.44 -13.31 1.13
C LEU A 30 16.06 -12.98 1.70
N VAL A 31 16.01 -11.89 2.44
CA VAL A 31 14.77 -11.26 2.95
C VAL A 31 14.52 -9.95 2.22
N ILE A 32 13.31 -9.73 1.72
CA ILE A 32 12.88 -8.50 1.06
C ILE A 32 11.68 -7.94 1.82
N ASP A 33 11.81 -6.75 2.38
CA ASP A 33 10.70 -6.09 3.09
C ASP A 33 10.09 -4.98 2.22
N LEU A 34 8.92 -5.26 1.64
CA LEU A 34 8.17 -4.31 0.82
C LEU A 34 7.37 -3.31 1.67
N ARG A 35 7.28 -3.54 2.99
CA ARG A 35 6.51 -2.73 3.93
C ARG A 35 7.37 -1.89 4.86
N ILE A 36 8.63 -1.73 4.55
CA ILE A 36 9.61 -1.02 5.40
C ILE A 36 9.14 0.38 5.81
N ASN A 37 8.46 1.12 4.93
CA ASN A 37 7.91 2.46 5.21
C ASN A 37 6.74 2.46 6.20
N GLN A 38 6.17 1.30 6.50
CA GLN A 38 4.96 1.16 7.30
C GLN A 38 5.21 0.29 8.53
N GLY A 39 6.47 0.24 8.96
CA GLY A 39 6.90 -0.48 10.15
C GLY A 39 7.56 -1.83 9.89
N GLY A 40 7.57 -2.30 8.62
CA GLY A 40 8.21 -3.55 8.24
C GLY A 40 7.43 -4.81 8.60
N CYS A 41 7.82 -5.92 8.00
CA CYS A 41 7.28 -7.26 8.29
C CYS A 41 8.20 -8.06 9.20
N PHE A 42 9.48 -7.73 9.21
CA PHE A 42 10.53 -8.45 9.93
C PHE A 42 11.08 -7.59 11.07
N GLU A 43 11.32 -8.20 12.21
CA GLU A 43 11.89 -7.50 13.38
C GLU A 43 13.32 -7.00 13.10
N THR A 44 14.06 -7.71 12.26
CA THR A 44 15.44 -7.38 11.88
C THR A 44 15.55 -6.31 10.79
N THR A 45 14.44 -5.91 10.15
CA THR A 45 14.46 -4.84 9.16
C THR A 45 14.30 -3.48 9.81
N CYS A 46 15.08 -2.51 9.38
CA CYS A 46 14.97 -1.12 9.79
C CYS A 46 14.79 -0.22 8.57
N CYS A 47 14.17 0.93 8.77
CA CYS A 47 14.03 1.94 7.74
C CYS A 47 15.40 2.58 7.49
N LEU A 48 16.06 2.17 6.42
CA LEU A 48 17.38 2.69 6.05
C LEU A 48 17.23 4.10 5.43
N CYS A 49 18.18 4.98 5.77
CA CYS A 49 18.31 6.26 5.09
C CYS A 49 18.64 6.05 3.60
N PRO A 50 18.33 7.01 2.71
CA PRO A 50 18.68 6.89 1.28
C PRO A 50 20.18 6.71 1.01
N SER A 51 21.03 7.18 1.92
CA SER A 51 22.49 7.03 1.89
C SER A 51 22.99 5.64 2.30
N ASP A 52 22.17 4.86 3.01
CA ASP A 52 22.59 3.55 3.50
C ASP A 52 22.58 2.51 2.35
N PRO A 53 23.38 1.43 2.46
CA PRO A 53 23.37 0.35 1.48
C PRO A 53 21.96 -0.27 1.41
N ALA A 54 21.51 -0.57 0.18
CA ALA A 54 20.19 -1.16 -0.03
C ALA A 54 20.06 -2.59 0.56
N VAL A 55 21.18 -3.24 0.76
CA VAL A 55 21.31 -4.60 1.26
C VAL A 55 22.30 -4.59 2.42
N PHE A 56 21.92 -5.24 3.51
CA PHE A 56 22.84 -5.53 4.62
C PHE A 56 22.71 -7.00 5.02
N GLU A 57 23.71 -7.50 5.71
CA GLU A 57 23.71 -8.87 6.23
C GLU A 57 23.53 -8.85 7.75
N GLN A 58 22.60 -9.68 8.23
CA GLN A 58 22.39 -9.92 9.64
C GLN A 58 22.14 -11.41 9.88
N TYR A 59 22.87 -12.02 10.80
CA TYR A 59 22.81 -13.47 11.07
C TYR A 59 23.11 -14.36 9.86
N GLY A 60 23.93 -13.88 8.90
CA GLY A 60 24.19 -14.59 7.66
C GLY A 60 23.05 -14.53 6.64
N VAL A 61 22.03 -13.73 6.90
CA VAL A 61 20.87 -13.52 6.00
C VAL A 61 20.96 -12.13 5.39
N LEU A 62 20.79 -12.05 4.07
CA LEU A 62 20.78 -10.80 3.33
C LEU A 62 19.41 -10.13 3.46
N HIS A 63 19.39 -8.86 3.85
CA HIS A 63 18.19 -8.05 4.00
C HIS A 63 18.17 -6.95 2.95
N TYR A 64 17.15 -6.96 2.09
CA TYR A 64 16.86 -5.87 1.17
C TYR A 64 15.74 -4.99 1.75
N CYS A 65 16.10 -3.79 2.18
CA CYS A 65 15.24 -2.88 2.96
C CYS A 65 15.11 -1.50 2.31
N ARG A 66 14.93 -1.44 0.99
CA ARG A 66 14.73 -0.15 0.28
C ARG A 66 13.27 0.23 0.22
N GLN A 67 13.01 1.49 0.52
CA GLN A 67 11.72 2.11 0.26
C GLN A 67 11.45 2.22 -1.25
N ASN A 68 10.17 2.18 -1.62
CA ASN A 68 9.72 2.41 -2.99
C ASN A 68 10.44 1.54 -4.04
N ILE A 69 10.46 0.25 -3.83
CA ILE A 69 11.11 -0.72 -4.73
C ILE A 69 10.64 -0.57 -6.19
N SER A 70 9.39 -0.17 -6.40
CA SER A 70 8.79 0.12 -7.71
C SER A 70 9.54 1.19 -8.49
N ASN A 71 10.16 2.17 -7.81
CA ASN A 71 10.94 3.22 -8.46
C ASN A 71 12.24 2.69 -9.09
N ARG A 72 12.71 1.51 -8.67
CA ARG A 72 13.90 0.87 -9.24
C ARG A 72 13.63 0.22 -10.59
N VAL A 73 12.37 -0.06 -10.88
CA VAL A 73 11.87 -0.63 -12.13
C VAL A 73 10.79 0.28 -12.72
N ALA A 74 11.06 1.57 -12.76
CA ALA A 74 10.08 2.62 -13.07
C ALA A 74 9.34 2.37 -14.39
N ARG A 75 10.03 1.93 -15.45
CA ARG A 75 9.41 1.62 -16.73
C ARG A 75 8.36 0.51 -16.60
N THR A 76 8.73 -0.61 -15.95
CA THR A 76 7.81 -1.75 -15.73
C THR A 76 6.64 -1.34 -14.87
N THR A 77 6.89 -0.58 -13.80
CA THR A 77 5.84 -0.06 -12.91
C THR A 77 4.88 0.87 -13.65
N SER A 78 5.40 1.82 -14.44
CA SER A 78 4.56 2.74 -15.21
C SER A 78 3.72 2.02 -16.26
N MET A 79 4.29 1.03 -16.95
CA MET A 79 3.54 0.22 -17.91
C MET A 79 2.43 -0.60 -17.23
N ALA A 80 2.73 -1.23 -16.10
CA ALA A 80 1.74 -1.99 -15.34
C ALA A 80 0.59 -1.11 -14.85
N LEU A 81 0.90 0.08 -14.32
CA LEU A 81 -0.11 1.05 -13.90
C LEU A 81 -0.92 1.57 -15.08
N SER A 82 -0.27 1.89 -16.20
CA SER A 82 -0.96 2.34 -17.42
C SER A 82 -1.96 1.31 -17.94
N ASN A 83 -1.57 0.04 -17.94
CA ASN A 83 -2.45 -1.05 -18.36
C ASN A 83 -3.72 -1.20 -17.49
N ILE A 84 -3.65 -0.75 -16.24
CA ILE A 84 -4.80 -0.74 -15.32
C ILE A 84 -5.61 0.55 -15.49
N PHE A 85 -4.96 1.71 -15.52
CA PHE A 85 -5.65 3.00 -15.50
C PHE A 85 -6.27 3.37 -16.86
N VAL A 86 -5.64 3.01 -17.98
CA VAL A 86 -6.17 3.37 -19.31
C VAL A 86 -7.57 2.78 -19.56
N PRO A 87 -7.83 1.48 -19.32
CA PRO A 87 -9.20 0.95 -19.41
C PRO A 87 -10.18 1.65 -18.47
N MET A 88 -9.76 1.99 -17.25
CA MET A 88 -10.62 2.72 -16.29
C MET A 88 -10.99 4.12 -16.81
N LEU A 89 -10.06 4.82 -17.48
CA LEU A 89 -10.34 6.13 -18.08
C LEU A 89 -11.37 6.05 -19.19
N PHE A 90 -11.33 4.99 -20.02
CA PHE A 90 -12.38 4.74 -21.03
C PHE A 90 -13.73 4.46 -20.38
N LEU A 91 -13.78 3.58 -19.38
CA LEU A 91 -15.01 3.31 -18.63
C LEU A 91 -15.58 4.57 -17.96
N LEU A 92 -14.70 5.46 -17.47
CA LEU A 92 -15.11 6.75 -16.91
C LEU A 92 -15.82 7.64 -17.96
N GLY A 93 -15.30 7.64 -19.19
CA GLY A 93 -15.92 8.35 -20.31
C GLY A 93 -17.31 7.78 -20.66
N ASP A 94 -17.42 6.46 -20.75
CA ASP A 94 -18.66 5.76 -21.09
C ASP A 94 -19.73 5.88 -20.00
N ALA A 95 -19.32 5.94 -18.73
CA ALA A 95 -20.21 6.09 -17.56
C ALA A 95 -20.78 7.52 -17.38
N GLY A 96 -20.48 8.45 -18.28
CA GLY A 96 -20.93 9.83 -18.16
C GLY A 96 -20.25 10.61 -17.04
N ALA A 97 -18.93 10.42 -16.89
CA ALA A 97 -18.07 11.05 -15.91
C ALA A 97 -17.97 10.33 -14.54
N VAL A 98 -17.28 10.98 -13.59
CA VAL A 98 -16.95 10.42 -12.28
C VAL A 98 -18.18 9.95 -11.50
N GLN A 99 -19.28 10.67 -11.58
CA GLN A 99 -20.52 10.30 -10.85
C GLN A 99 -21.11 8.97 -11.32
N GLY A 100 -21.08 8.70 -12.63
CA GLY A 100 -21.55 7.44 -13.18
C GLY A 100 -20.69 6.27 -12.70
N MET A 101 -19.37 6.44 -12.67
CA MET A 101 -18.46 5.42 -12.14
C MET A 101 -18.67 5.15 -10.65
N ILE A 102 -18.84 6.19 -9.84
CA ILE A 102 -19.11 6.03 -8.40
C ILE A 102 -20.42 5.25 -8.18
N LYS A 103 -21.43 5.45 -9.02
CA LYS A 103 -22.73 4.75 -8.93
C LYS A 103 -22.64 3.28 -9.39
N SER A 104 -21.84 3.00 -10.43
CA SER A 104 -21.78 1.69 -11.07
C SER A 104 -20.71 0.74 -10.52
N ASP A 105 -19.61 1.26 -9.98
CA ASP A 105 -18.47 0.46 -9.52
C ASP A 105 -18.22 0.61 -8.00
N PRO A 106 -18.50 -0.43 -7.19
CA PRO A 106 -18.24 -0.40 -5.76
C PRO A 106 -16.77 -0.21 -5.40
N GLY A 107 -15.83 -0.71 -6.22
CA GLY A 107 -14.39 -0.52 -6.02
C GLY A 107 -14.00 0.93 -6.18
N PHE A 108 -14.48 1.56 -7.24
CA PHE A 108 -14.26 2.98 -7.48
C PHE A 108 -14.90 3.86 -6.38
N LYS A 109 -16.14 3.53 -5.97
CA LYS A 109 -16.82 4.19 -4.86
C LYS A 109 -16.03 4.13 -3.56
N ASN A 110 -15.46 2.98 -3.21
CA ASN A 110 -14.64 2.81 -2.00
C ASN A 110 -13.33 3.61 -2.04
N GLY A 111 -12.85 3.98 -3.21
CA GLY A 111 -11.67 4.82 -3.41
C GLY A 111 -11.93 6.31 -3.25
N VAL A 112 -13.18 6.75 -3.14
CA VAL A 112 -13.53 8.17 -3.01
C VAL A 112 -13.25 8.65 -1.59
N TYR A 113 -12.37 9.61 -1.43
CA TYR A 113 -12.04 10.20 -0.13
C TYR A 113 -12.95 11.38 0.22
N MET A 114 -13.21 12.24 -0.76
CA MET A 114 -14.00 13.45 -0.61
C MET A 114 -15.06 13.52 -1.71
N TYR A 115 -16.28 13.93 -1.38
CA TYR A 115 -17.34 14.16 -2.34
C TYR A 115 -18.08 15.45 -1.98
N CYS A 116 -18.23 16.35 -2.95
CA CYS A 116 -18.84 17.68 -2.74
C CYS A 116 -18.28 18.43 -1.50
N GLY A 117 -16.96 18.38 -1.31
CA GLY A 117 -16.28 19.03 -0.18
C GLY A 117 -16.48 18.35 1.19
N LYS A 118 -17.12 17.18 1.23
CA LYS A 118 -17.32 16.40 2.46
C LYS A 118 -16.49 15.12 2.47
N PRO A 119 -15.87 14.75 3.62
CA PRO A 119 -15.19 13.47 3.74
C PRO A 119 -16.22 12.32 3.77
N VAL A 120 -16.06 11.37 2.86
CA VAL A 120 -16.95 10.21 2.71
C VAL A 120 -16.24 8.87 2.97
N ASN A 121 -14.94 8.91 3.18
CA ASN A 121 -14.13 7.74 3.49
C ASN A 121 -13.83 7.71 5.00
N SER A 122 -14.23 6.63 5.67
CA SER A 122 -14.07 6.46 7.13
C SER A 122 -12.60 6.45 7.57
N TYR A 123 -11.69 5.89 6.76
CA TYR A 123 -10.26 5.88 7.08
C TYR A 123 -9.69 7.30 7.14
N VAL A 124 -10.03 8.14 6.15
CA VAL A 124 -9.60 9.55 6.12
C VAL A 124 -10.23 10.33 7.26
N SER A 125 -11.53 10.15 7.47
CA SER A 125 -12.26 10.83 8.56
C SER A 125 -11.65 10.51 9.92
N ASN A 126 -11.42 9.24 10.22
CA ASN A 126 -10.80 8.81 11.48
C ASN A 126 -9.36 9.34 11.64
N ARG A 127 -8.58 9.36 10.54
CA ARG A 127 -7.19 9.82 10.57
C ARG A 127 -7.06 11.31 10.91
N PHE A 128 -8.03 12.12 10.47
CA PHE A 128 -8.01 13.58 10.63
C PHE A 128 -9.02 14.09 11.65
N GLY A 129 -9.70 13.23 12.40
CA GLY A 129 -10.71 13.61 13.39
C GLY A 129 -11.94 14.31 12.78
N LEU A 130 -12.28 13.96 11.52
CA LEU A 130 -13.41 14.53 10.81
C LEU A 130 -14.65 13.63 10.93
N SER A 131 -15.85 14.22 10.82
CA SER A 131 -17.08 13.44 10.69
C SER A 131 -17.14 12.76 9.33
N SER A 132 -17.37 11.44 9.31
CA SER A 132 -17.59 10.69 8.07
C SER A 132 -19.03 10.84 7.60
N ASN A 133 -19.21 11.06 6.31
CA ASN A 133 -20.52 11.17 5.67
C ASN A 133 -20.77 9.94 4.78
N ASN A 134 -22.03 9.52 4.67
CA ASN A 134 -22.36 8.43 3.76
C ASN A 134 -22.50 8.96 2.33
N ILE A 135 -21.66 8.47 1.43
CA ILE A 135 -21.65 8.87 0.01
C ILE A 135 -22.98 8.56 -0.69
N ASP A 136 -23.68 7.49 -0.28
CA ASP A 136 -24.96 7.10 -0.89
C ASP A 136 -26.04 8.16 -0.72
N LEU A 137 -26.04 8.88 0.39
CA LEU A 137 -26.98 9.99 0.62
C LEU A 137 -26.77 11.12 -0.40
N TYR A 138 -25.53 11.38 -0.79
CA TYR A 138 -25.24 12.40 -1.81
C TYR A 138 -25.55 11.92 -3.22
N LEU A 139 -25.31 10.64 -3.51
CA LEU A 139 -25.58 10.07 -4.83
C LEU A 139 -27.08 9.91 -5.13
N SER A 140 -27.91 9.81 -4.10
CA SER A 140 -29.37 9.72 -4.24
C SER A 140 -30.03 11.10 -4.36
N ALA A 141 -29.33 12.17 -4.00
CA ALA A 141 -29.86 13.54 -4.04
C ALA A 141 -29.70 14.23 -5.41
N PHE A 142 -28.94 13.59 -6.32
CA PHE A 142 -28.64 14.06 -7.68
C PHE A 142 -28.69 12.87 -8.67
#